data_c987a99997369de12a0ec23b1082d958
#
_entry.id   c987a99997369de12a0ec23b1082d958
#
_cell.length_a   1.000
_cell.length_b   1.000
_cell.length_c   1.000
_cell.angle_alpha   90.00
_cell.angle_beta   90.00
_cell.angle_gamma   90.00
#
_symmetry.space_group_name_H-M   'P 1'
#
loop_
_entity.id
_entity.type
_entity.pdbx_description
1 polymer ?
#
loop_
_entity_poly.entity_id
_entity_poly.type
_entity_poly.pdbx_seq_one_letter_code
_entity_poly.pdbx_strand_id
1 'polypeptide(L)'
;LTVARDIYRAGETIDVVGVARNLKVKALANTELEVSLTRSGGTEVFSKFLSTNSDGAFKLQVPTKPTSRLGKYYLSVKSIDGVLLARNEILIDDFVPLTIEPKLVIPNDIWAPSTPQEVQINAEYFSGGPAAGLNAELNIELRRTMSFDTEELAGFIFGQPGDGQVDDRNTFELA
;
A
#
# COMPACT_ATOMS: atom_id res chain seq x y z
N LEU A 1 10.87 16.55 7.06
CA LEU A 1 10.14 15.67 7.96
C LEU A 1 10.11 14.27 7.36
N THR A 2 10.53 13.28 8.11
CA THR A 2 10.57 11.87 7.69
C THR A 2 10.07 11.00 8.83
N VAL A 3 9.32 9.97 8.49
CA VAL A 3 8.86 8.91 9.37
C VAL A 3 9.48 7.58 8.93
N ALA A 4 9.61 6.62 9.84
CA ALA A 4 10.24 5.34 9.52
C ALA A 4 9.39 4.50 8.55
N ARG A 5 8.07 4.63 8.59
CA ARG A 5 7.09 3.92 7.74
C ARG A 5 5.86 4.80 7.51
N ASP A 6 5.12 4.54 6.45
CA ASP A 6 3.86 5.24 6.17
C ASP A 6 2.64 4.50 6.76
N ILE A 7 2.81 3.22 7.14
CA ILE A 7 1.76 2.38 7.72
C ILE A 7 2.23 1.84 9.08
N TYR A 8 1.36 1.96 10.08
CA TYR A 8 1.56 1.49 11.46
C TYR A 8 0.34 0.73 11.94
N ARG A 9 0.54 -0.18 12.91
CA ARG A 9 -0.56 -0.78 13.66
C ARG A 9 -0.96 0.11 14.84
N ALA A 10 -2.21 -0.02 15.27
CA ALA A 10 -2.66 0.59 16.51
C ALA A 10 -1.80 0.09 17.69
N GLY A 11 -1.29 1.01 18.52
CA GLY A 11 -0.37 0.72 19.62
C GLY A 11 1.12 0.81 19.27
N GLU A 12 1.50 0.90 18.00
CA GLU A 12 2.88 1.11 17.63
C GLU A 12 3.32 2.57 17.84
N THR A 13 4.62 2.75 18.01
CA THR A 13 5.24 4.07 18.13
C THR A 13 5.77 4.52 16.77
N ILE A 14 5.46 5.75 16.39
CA ILE A 14 5.92 6.40 15.17
C ILE A 14 7.23 7.11 15.47
N ASP A 15 8.33 6.67 14.86
CA ASP A 15 9.61 7.35 14.93
C ASP A 15 9.66 8.47 13.89
N VAL A 16 9.88 9.68 14.38
CA VAL A 16 9.87 10.93 13.59
C VAL A 16 11.24 11.57 13.64
N VAL A 17 11.74 11.96 12.47
CA VAL A 17 12.95 12.76 12.32
C VAL A 17 12.63 13.98 11.47
N GLY A 18 13.09 15.13 11.90
CA GLY A 18 12.95 16.36 11.14
C GLY A 18 14.22 17.19 11.11
N VAL A 19 14.37 17.97 10.05
CA VAL A 19 15.44 18.96 9.93
C VAL A 19 14.81 20.27 9.50
N ALA A 20 15.00 21.32 10.29
CA ALA A 20 14.51 22.66 10.02
C ALA A 20 15.62 23.53 9.40
N ARG A 21 15.31 24.15 8.27
CA ARG A 21 16.21 25.04 7.53
C ARG A 21 15.47 26.33 7.15
N ASN A 22 16.20 27.44 7.08
CA ASN A 22 15.66 28.66 6.50
C ASN A 22 15.77 28.63 4.96
N LEU A 23 15.24 29.66 4.29
CA LEU A 23 15.29 29.79 2.82
C LEU A 23 16.71 29.81 2.22
N LYS A 24 17.74 30.12 3.04
CA LYS A 24 19.16 30.05 2.64
C LYS A 24 19.81 28.72 3.03
N VAL A 25 19.00 27.70 3.33
CA VAL A 25 19.45 26.32 3.70
C VAL A 25 20.27 26.26 4.99
N LYS A 26 20.31 27.34 5.78
CA LYS A 26 20.98 27.34 7.09
C LYS A 26 20.13 26.64 8.15
N ALA A 27 20.78 25.94 9.07
CA ALA A 27 20.13 25.30 10.19
C ALA A 27 19.37 26.29 11.06
N LEU A 28 18.14 25.96 11.43
CA LEU A 28 17.37 26.67 12.44
C LEU A 28 17.62 25.98 13.79
N ALA A 29 18.72 26.33 14.42
CA ALA A 29 19.13 25.78 15.71
C ALA A 29 18.28 26.35 16.86
N ASN A 30 18.04 25.51 17.88
CA ASN A 30 17.31 25.88 19.10
C ASN A 30 15.94 26.55 18.82
N THR A 31 15.30 26.13 17.73
CA THR A 31 14.00 26.67 17.30
C THR A 31 12.89 25.79 17.87
N GLU A 32 11.96 26.44 18.59
CA GLU A 32 10.79 25.76 19.13
C GLU A 32 9.78 25.41 18.03
N LEU A 33 9.32 24.16 18.05
CA LEU A 33 8.36 23.60 17.12
C LEU A 33 7.27 22.86 17.89
N GLU A 34 6.06 22.86 17.33
CA GLU A 34 4.97 21.99 17.73
C GLU A 34 4.89 20.81 16.76
N VAL A 35 4.92 19.58 17.26
CA VAL A 35 4.66 18.37 16.49
C VAL A 35 3.35 17.77 16.97
N SER A 36 2.40 17.62 16.07
CA SER A 36 1.08 17.07 16.38
C SER A 36 0.69 15.93 15.43
N LEU A 37 -0.08 14.97 15.97
CA LEU A 37 -0.72 13.91 15.20
C LEU A 37 -2.23 14.12 15.25
N THR A 38 -2.83 14.32 14.09
CA THR A 38 -4.26 14.61 13.95
C THR A 38 -4.90 13.57 13.06
N ARG A 39 -6.03 13.01 13.48
CA ARG A 39 -6.82 12.08 12.69
C ARG A 39 -7.51 12.81 11.52
N SER A 40 -7.82 12.07 10.45
CA SER A 40 -8.63 12.48 9.33
C SER A 40 -10.01 12.96 9.78
N GLY A 41 -10.37 14.01 10.10
CA GLY A 41 -11.59 14.55 10.75
C GLY A 41 -11.28 15.59 11.81
N GLY A 42 -9.98 15.96 11.94
CA GLY A 42 -9.53 17.09 12.73
C GLY A 42 -9.28 16.82 14.21
N THR A 43 -9.50 15.59 14.69
CA THR A 43 -9.23 15.26 16.09
C THR A 43 -7.73 15.10 16.33
N GLU A 44 -7.14 15.96 17.14
CA GLU A 44 -5.77 15.84 17.61
C GLU A 44 -5.67 14.71 18.66
N VAL A 45 -4.73 13.78 18.42
CA VAL A 45 -4.51 12.63 19.31
C VAL A 45 -3.18 12.70 20.05
N PHE A 46 -2.27 13.53 19.57
CA PHE A 46 -0.98 13.80 20.19
C PHE A 46 -0.52 15.21 19.82
N SER A 47 0.08 15.92 20.78
CA SER A 47 0.82 17.17 20.55
C SER A 47 1.99 17.26 21.50
N LYS A 48 3.11 17.77 21.03
CA LYS A 48 4.30 18.01 21.82
C LYS A 48 5.11 19.17 21.26
N PHE A 49 5.53 20.07 22.16
CA PHE A 49 6.54 21.08 21.86
C PHE A 49 7.95 20.49 22.05
N LEU A 50 8.85 20.86 21.16
CA LEU A 50 10.27 20.47 21.21
C LEU A 50 11.13 21.54 20.55
N SER A 51 12.43 21.54 20.85
CA SER A 51 13.40 22.41 20.19
C SER A 51 14.33 21.61 19.29
N THR A 52 14.71 22.19 18.17
CA THR A 52 15.76 21.63 17.32
C THR A 52 17.13 21.75 17.99
N ASN A 53 18.04 20.83 17.65
CA ASN A 53 19.44 20.90 18.10
C ASN A 53 20.26 21.96 17.33
N SER A 54 21.58 22.02 17.56
CA SER A 54 22.52 22.92 16.87
C SER A 54 22.49 22.79 15.34
N ASP A 55 22.18 21.61 14.82
CA ASP A 55 22.10 21.32 13.39
C ASP A 55 20.70 21.56 12.80
N GLY A 56 19.76 22.07 13.61
CA GLY A 56 18.38 22.25 13.24
C GLY A 56 17.60 20.96 13.14
N ALA A 57 18.11 19.86 13.69
CA ALA A 57 17.48 18.55 13.65
C ALA A 57 16.70 18.27 14.95
N PHE A 58 15.69 17.40 14.86
CA PHE A 58 14.99 16.82 16.00
C PHE A 58 14.63 15.37 15.76
N LYS A 59 14.46 14.62 16.84
CA LYS A 59 13.88 13.28 16.86
C LYS A 59 12.75 13.23 17.88
N LEU A 60 11.70 12.55 17.54
CA LEU A 60 10.54 12.40 18.40
C LEU A 60 9.93 11.02 18.21
N GLN A 61 9.50 10.41 19.30
CA GLN A 61 8.66 9.23 19.30
C GLN A 61 7.21 9.62 19.60
N VAL A 62 6.31 9.28 18.70
CA VAL A 62 4.88 9.55 18.83
C VAL A 62 4.17 8.23 19.10
N PRO A 63 3.78 7.95 20.36
CA PRO A 63 3.07 6.72 20.69
C PRO A 63 1.64 6.77 20.16
N THR A 64 1.16 5.66 19.59
CA THR A 64 -0.24 5.45 19.30
C THR A 64 -0.87 4.54 20.38
N LYS A 65 -2.19 4.61 20.54
CA LYS A 65 -2.89 3.75 21.49
C LYS A 65 -3.32 2.45 20.81
N PRO A 66 -3.34 1.29 21.50
CA PRO A 66 -3.92 0.06 20.96
C PRO A 66 -5.38 0.22 20.49
N THR A 67 -6.10 1.19 21.09
CA THR A 67 -7.48 1.55 20.73
C THR A 67 -7.57 2.67 19.70
N SER A 68 -6.45 3.05 19.07
CA SER A 68 -6.47 4.05 18.01
C SER A 68 -7.36 3.57 16.87
N ARG A 69 -8.22 4.47 16.38
CA ARG A 69 -9.09 4.12 15.25
C ARG A 69 -8.26 3.97 13.99
N LEU A 70 -8.59 2.97 13.18
CA LEU A 70 -7.97 2.76 11.88
C LEU A 70 -8.29 3.91 10.92
N GLY A 71 -7.39 4.15 9.97
CA GLY A 71 -7.54 5.16 8.93
C GLY A 71 -6.38 6.16 8.88
N LYS A 72 -6.59 7.25 8.15
CA LYS A 72 -5.57 8.27 7.88
C LYS A 72 -5.37 9.21 9.05
N TYR A 73 -4.09 9.47 9.33
CA TYR A 73 -3.61 10.45 10.29
C TYR A 73 -2.63 11.40 9.60
N TYR A 74 -2.50 12.58 10.16
CA TYR A 74 -1.60 13.61 9.67
C TYR A 74 -0.64 14.01 10.77
N LEU A 75 0.63 13.73 10.55
CA LEU A 75 1.72 14.22 11.36
C LEU A 75 2.11 15.61 10.85
N SER A 76 1.94 16.63 11.67
CA SER A 76 2.20 18.02 11.30
C SER A 76 3.28 18.61 12.18
N VAL A 77 4.13 19.43 11.60
CA VAL A 77 5.11 20.25 12.31
C VAL A 77 4.76 21.71 12.06
N LYS A 78 4.60 22.49 13.12
CA LYS A 78 4.31 23.92 13.08
C LYS A 78 5.37 24.71 13.81
N SER A 79 5.54 25.97 13.43
CA SER A 79 6.25 26.95 14.25
C SER A 79 5.43 27.30 15.50
N ILE A 80 6.05 27.95 16.49
CA ILE A 80 5.36 28.43 17.69
C ILE A 80 4.23 29.43 17.37
N ASP A 81 4.33 30.14 16.25
CA ASP A 81 3.31 31.06 15.76
C ASP A 81 2.16 30.31 15.00
N GLY A 82 2.16 28.99 15.00
CA GLY A 82 1.12 28.17 14.38
C GLY A 82 1.25 27.98 12.86
N VAL A 83 2.32 28.44 12.23
CA VAL A 83 2.54 28.25 10.79
C VAL A 83 2.92 26.81 10.51
N LEU A 84 2.17 26.15 9.61
CA LEU A 84 2.47 24.79 9.17
C LEU A 84 3.77 24.78 8.35
N LEU A 85 4.76 24.04 8.82
CA LEU A 85 6.06 23.89 8.18
C LEU A 85 6.20 22.60 7.38
N ALA A 86 5.63 21.51 7.89
CA ALA A 86 5.66 20.22 7.23
C ALA A 86 4.48 19.34 7.65
N ARG A 87 4.08 18.42 6.77
CA ARG A 87 3.02 17.45 7.03
C ARG A 87 3.30 16.14 6.31
N ASN A 88 3.13 15.02 7.01
CA ASN A 88 3.13 13.68 6.43
C ASN A 88 1.79 13.00 6.69
N GLU A 89 1.32 12.22 5.73
CA GLU A 89 0.19 11.30 5.91
C GLU A 89 0.70 9.98 6.46
N ILE A 90 0.00 9.43 7.45
CA ILE A 90 0.27 8.15 8.08
C ILE A 90 -1.02 7.35 8.08
N LEU A 91 -0.95 6.09 7.71
CA LEU A 91 -2.06 5.16 7.82
C LEU A 91 -1.89 4.32 9.09
N ILE A 92 -2.90 4.32 9.96
CA ILE A 92 -3.01 3.34 11.05
C ILE A 92 -3.99 2.28 10.59
N ASP A 93 -3.51 1.04 10.44
CA ASP A 93 -4.30 -0.07 9.92
C ASP A 93 -3.91 -1.39 10.59
N ASP A 94 -4.82 -2.36 10.56
CA ASP A 94 -4.58 -3.71 11.05
C ASP A 94 -4.20 -4.61 9.86
N PHE A 95 -2.99 -4.41 9.38
CA PHE A 95 -2.48 -5.17 8.24
C PHE A 95 -1.73 -6.42 8.68
N VAL A 96 -1.92 -7.50 7.93
CA VAL A 96 -1.09 -8.69 8.02
C VAL A 96 0.02 -8.56 6.96
N PRO A 97 1.31 -8.53 7.35
CA PRO A 97 2.38 -8.49 6.37
C PRO A 97 2.28 -9.71 5.43
N LEU A 98 2.40 -9.46 4.13
CA LEU A 98 2.52 -10.54 3.17
C LEU A 98 3.80 -11.34 3.50
N THR A 99 3.65 -12.63 3.69
CA THR A 99 4.75 -13.55 4.00
C THR A 99 5.08 -14.49 2.84
N ILE A 100 4.21 -14.53 1.84
CA ILE A 100 4.26 -15.44 0.70
C ILE A 100 4.09 -14.63 -0.58
N GLU A 101 4.86 -14.96 -1.59
CA GLU A 101 4.74 -14.46 -2.95
C GLU A 101 4.19 -15.58 -3.85
N PRO A 102 2.91 -15.55 -4.25
CA PRO A 102 2.37 -16.49 -5.23
C PRO A 102 2.76 -16.05 -6.65
N LYS A 103 3.11 -17.03 -7.50
CA LYS A 103 3.36 -16.84 -8.93
C LYS A 103 2.45 -17.76 -9.71
N LEU A 104 1.64 -17.16 -10.58
CA LEU A 104 0.75 -17.87 -11.48
C LEU A 104 1.41 -17.97 -12.85
N VAL A 105 1.49 -19.19 -13.40
CA VAL A 105 1.97 -19.44 -14.77
C VAL A 105 0.81 -19.94 -15.59
N ILE A 106 0.41 -19.14 -16.57
CA ILE A 106 -0.65 -19.46 -17.53
C ILE A 106 0.02 -19.61 -18.89
N PRO A 107 0.00 -20.81 -19.48
CA PRO A 107 0.74 -21.07 -20.74
C PRO A 107 0.15 -20.34 -21.95
N ASN A 108 -1.14 -20.05 -21.94
CA ASN A 108 -1.84 -19.37 -23.04
C ASN A 108 -2.86 -18.37 -22.51
N ASP A 109 -2.92 -17.21 -23.10
CA ASP A 109 -3.89 -16.15 -22.78
C ASP A 109 -5.27 -16.42 -23.40
N ILE A 110 -5.31 -17.23 -24.45
CA ILE A 110 -6.54 -17.58 -25.19
C ILE A 110 -6.86 -19.05 -24.94
N TRP A 111 -8.01 -19.31 -24.37
CA TRP A 111 -8.47 -20.66 -24.06
C TRP A 111 -9.61 -21.06 -25.00
N ALA A 112 -9.43 -22.21 -25.66
CA ALA A 112 -10.48 -22.78 -26.50
C ALA A 112 -11.47 -23.59 -25.65
N PRO A 113 -12.78 -23.52 -25.93
CA PRO A 113 -13.77 -24.36 -25.29
C PRO A 113 -13.41 -25.85 -25.45
N SER A 114 -13.65 -26.65 -24.41
CA SER A 114 -13.39 -28.09 -24.39
C SER A 114 -11.92 -28.52 -24.43
N THR A 115 -10.98 -27.64 -24.36
CA THR A 115 -9.56 -27.99 -24.25
C THR A 115 -9.13 -27.85 -22.78
N PRO A 116 -8.67 -28.93 -22.13
CA PRO A 116 -8.13 -28.81 -20.77
C PRO A 116 -6.98 -27.81 -20.73
N GLN A 117 -7.01 -26.94 -19.76
CA GLN A 117 -5.94 -25.98 -19.52
C GLN A 117 -5.23 -26.31 -18.22
N GLU A 118 -3.91 -26.26 -18.25
CA GLU A 118 -3.08 -26.45 -17.07
C GLU A 118 -2.61 -25.09 -16.57
N VAL A 119 -2.90 -24.81 -15.31
CA VAL A 119 -2.46 -23.59 -14.63
C VAL A 119 -1.51 -23.99 -13.51
N GLN A 120 -0.32 -23.45 -13.51
CA GLN A 120 0.67 -23.75 -12.49
C GLN A 120 0.74 -22.60 -11.48
N ILE A 121 0.61 -22.94 -10.20
CA ILE A 121 0.76 -22.01 -9.08
C ILE A 121 2.03 -22.37 -8.32
N ASN A 122 2.97 -21.44 -8.25
CA ASN A 122 4.16 -21.55 -7.43
C ASN A 122 4.05 -20.52 -6.30
N ALA A 123 4.48 -20.87 -5.09
CA ALA A 123 4.51 -19.95 -3.97
C ALA A 123 5.81 -20.10 -3.18
N GLU A 124 6.40 -18.97 -2.81
CA GLU A 124 7.62 -18.91 -2.03
C GLU A 124 7.43 -17.98 -0.83
N TYR A 125 8.04 -18.32 0.31
CA TYR A 125 8.10 -17.39 1.43
C TYR A 125 9.11 -16.26 1.15
N PHE A 126 8.81 -15.03 1.54
CA PHE A 126 9.79 -13.93 1.46
C PHE A 126 11.07 -14.20 2.28
N SER A 127 11.00 -15.05 3.28
CA SER A 127 12.16 -15.53 4.05
C SER A 127 13.00 -16.57 3.31
N GLY A 128 12.58 -17.00 2.13
CA GLY A 128 13.16 -18.06 1.32
C GLY A 128 12.52 -19.42 1.57
N GLY A 129 12.55 -20.25 0.53
CA GLY A 129 11.99 -21.61 0.53
C GLY A 129 10.55 -21.71 0.02
N PRO A 130 10.15 -22.91 -0.43
CA PRO A 130 8.84 -23.16 -1.01
C PRO A 130 7.73 -23.11 0.05
N ALA A 131 6.61 -22.45 -0.29
CA ALA A 131 5.40 -22.43 0.52
C ALA A 131 4.48 -23.61 0.13
N ALA A 132 4.96 -24.83 0.36
CA ALA A 132 4.25 -26.04 0.00
C ALA A 132 3.18 -26.45 1.03
N GLY A 133 2.14 -27.16 0.57
CA GLY A 133 1.09 -27.73 1.44
C GLY A 133 0.13 -26.67 1.99
N LEU A 134 0.01 -25.54 1.36
CA LEU A 134 -0.95 -24.49 1.70
C LEU A 134 -2.20 -24.60 0.82
N ASN A 135 -3.35 -24.25 1.40
CA ASN A 135 -4.57 -24.11 0.63
C ASN A 135 -4.48 -22.83 -0.22
N ALA A 136 -4.91 -22.92 -1.46
CA ALA A 136 -4.99 -21.81 -2.38
C ALA A 136 -6.38 -21.70 -2.97
N GLU A 137 -6.85 -20.47 -3.17
CA GLU A 137 -8.08 -20.18 -3.91
C GLU A 137 -7.69 -19.51 -5.23
N LEU A 138 -8.20 -20.07 -6.33
CA LEU A 138 -7.98 -19.54 -7.67
C LEU A 138 -9.30 -19.05 -8.24
N ASN A 139 -9.40 -17.76 -8.52
CA ASN A 139 -10.54 -17.16 -9.19
C ASN A 139 -10.21 -16.96 -10.68
N ILE A 140 -10.98 -17.60 -11.56
CA ILE A 140 -10.81 -17.51 -13.01
C ILE A 140 -12.03 -16.80 -13.58
N GLU A 141 -11.78 -15.73 -14.33
CA GLU A 141 -12.79 -15.03 -15.12
C GLU A 141 -12.47 -15.23 -16.60
N LEU A 142 -13.37 -15.89 -17.31
CA LEU A 142 -13.25 -16.10 -18.74
C LEU A 142 -14.12 -15.08 -19.48
N ARG A 143 -13.51 -14.34 -20.38
CA ARG A 143 -14.23 -13.40 -21.26
C ARG A 143 -14.13 -13.88 -22.70
N ARG A 144 -15.25 -13.92 -23.39
CA ARG A 144 -15.26 -14.21 -24.82
C ARG A 144 -14.55 -13.07 -25.57
N THR A 145 -13.53 -13.42 -26.35
CA THR A 145 -12.91 -12.46 -27.28
C THR A 145 -13.51 -12.63 -28.67
N MET A 146 -13.78 -11.50 -29.33
CA MET A 146 -14.23 -11.46 -30.74
C MET A 146 -13.13 -10.97 -31.67
N SER A 147 -11.96 -10.62 -31.15
CA SER A 147 -10.82 -10.17 -31.91
C SER A 147 -9.56 -10.88 -31.44
N PHE A 148 -8.67 -11.16 -32.38
CA PHE A 148 -7.35 -11.72 -32.11
C PHE A 148 -6.31 -10.68 -32.53
N ASP A 149 -5.34 -10.45 -31.64
CA ASP A 149 -4.28 -9.46 -31.82
C ASP A 149 -3.08 -10.09 -32.55
N THR A 150 -3.36 -10.86 -33.62
CA THR A 150 -2.34 -11.41 -34.50
C THR A 150 -2.39 -10.70 -35.85
N GLU A 151 -1.21 -10.43 -36.43
CA GLU A 151 -1.08 -9.71 -37.69
C GLU A 151 -1.87 -10.37 -38.84
N GLU A 152 -1.97 -11.72 -38.81
CA GLU A 152 -2.69 -12.53 -39.80
C GLU A 152 -4.20 -12.40 -39.69
N LEU A 153 -4.74 -12.07 -38.53
CA LEU A 153 -6.17 -11.99 -38.22
C LEU A 153 -6.63 -10.55 -37.94
N ALA A 154 -5.75 -9.58 -38.10
CA ALA A 154 -6.06 -8.17 -37.89
C ALA A 154 -7.21 -7.73 -38.80
N GLY A 155 -8.24 -7.18 -38.21
CA GLY A 155 -9.43 -6.72 -38.93
C GLY A 155 -10.55 -7.74 -39.09
N PHE A 156 -10.36 -8.98 -38.66
CA PHE A 156 -11.44 -9.95 -38.58
C PHE A 156 -12.14 -9.89 -37.21
N ILE A 157 -13.48 -9.97 -37.23
CA ILE A 157 -14.33 -10.08 -36.04
C ILE A 157 -14.92 -11.48 -36.03
N PHE A 158 -14.72 -12.22 -34.95
CA PHE A 158 -15.18 -13.58 -34.79
C PHE A 158 -16.39 -13.61 -33.85
N GLY A 159 -17.46 -14.30 -34.24
CA GLY A 159 -18.70 -14.44 -33.46
C GLY A 159 -19.93 -13.99 -34.21
N GLN A 160 -21.10 -14.19 -33.63
CA GLN A 160 -22.37 -13.71 -34.21
C GLN A 160 -22.69 -12.30 -33.68
N PRO A 161 -23.20 -11.40 -34.55
CA PRO A 161 -23.72 -10.10 -34.11
C PRO A 161 -24.87 -10.31 -33.13
N GLY A 162 -24.72 -9.87 -31.90
CA GLY A 162 -25.72 -10.01 -30.85
C GLY A 162 -25.39 -11.00 -29.73
N ASP A 163 -24.30 -11.76 -29.84
CA ASP A 163 -23.78 -12.52 -28.70
C ASP A 163 -23.24 -11.54 -27.64
N GLY A 164 -24.07 -11.25 -26.65
CA GLY A 164 -23.66 -10.46 -25.50
C GLY A 164 -22.47 -11.10 -24.77
N GLN A 165 -21.69 -10.29 -24.11
CA GLN A 165 -20.61 -10.77 -23.22
C GLN A 165 -21.21 -11.76 -22.19
N VAL A 166 -20.90 -13.02 -22.33
CA VAL A 166 -21.16 -14.03 -21.30
C VAL A 166 -19.87 -14.10 -20.48
N ASP A 167 -19.90 -13.51 -19.30
CA ASP A 167 -18.81 -13.61 -18.33
C ASP A 167 -19.08 -14.85 -17.48
N ASP A 168 -18.33 -15.93 -17.70
CA ASP A 168 -18.34 -17.10 -16.82
C ASP A 168 -17.27 -16.89 -15.73
N ARG A 169 -17.74 -16.76 -14.48
CA ARG A 169 -16.86 -16.70 -13.30
C ARG A 169 -16.90 -18.03 -12.58
N ASN A 170 -15.75 -18.63 -12.42
CA ASN A 170 -15.59 -19.86 -11.67
C ASN A 170 -14.52 -19.69 -10.59
N THR A 171 -14.85 -20.14 -9.37
CA THR A 171 -13.92 -20.18 -8.25
C THR A 171 -13.51 -21.63 -8.00
N PHE A 172 -12.22 -21.88 -7.88
CA PHE A 172 -11.66 -23.20 -7.62
C PHE A 172 -10.88 -23.15 -6.31
N GLU A 173 -11.21 -24.02 -5.38
CA GLU A 173 -10.40 -24.27 -4.18
C GLU A 173 -9.42 -25.40 -4.48
N LEU A 174 -8.15 -25.15 -4.25
CA LEU A 174 -7.07 -26.12 -4.42
C LEU A 174 -6.62 -26.59 -3.03
N ALA A 175 -6.66 -27.87 -2.79
CA ALA A 175 -6.25 -28.51 -1.54
C ALA A 175 -4.77 -28.94 -1.59
#